data_aa2f6afce1795074ddc82fe3b6e1b835
#
_entry.id   aa2f6afce1795074ddc82fe3b6e1b835
#
_cell.length_a   1.000
_cell.length_b   1.000
_cell.length_c   1.000
_cell.angle_alpha   90.00
_cell.angle_beta   90.00
_cell.angle_gamma   90.00
#
_symmetry.space_group_name_H-M   'P 1'
#
loop_
_entity.id
_entity.type
_entity.pdbx_description
1 polymer ?
#
loop_
_entity_poly.entity_id
_entity_poly.type
_entity_poly.pdbx_seq_one_letter_code
_entity_poly.pdbx_strand_id
1 'polypeptide(L)'
;MSTERILFIQTAFPGDAILTLPAIKKLKDFFPDSTIDVLCIPATKEIFIASPYVDNAIFIDKKGEHKSLLSTYKFIKKLKQNNYTKIYSSHKSLRTSLIVLLLEVRETYGFDTSTLMHVYKNLIPYNSSKHEVQRNFDLVGYEYDDQSWRVIPEIISNKESLEKIKSFIKQNELQNGFIAIAPGSVWNTKKYPSEYYEVIIKHFVDKKYKVVLIGGENDKSITDNIAFNFSEKVYNSAGNFTIVESIELLKYSKILLSNDSAPTHMGMCADIKVLTIYCSTVPEFGFYPYNKKSSSISFDDLKCKPCGIHGHDVCPVKSFDCAMKLLPDQVILKLEEMLYD
;
A
#
# COMPACT_ATOMS: atom_id res chain seq x y z
N MET A 1 -1.85 -0.26 -36.81
CA MET A 1 -0.91 0.20 -35.78
C MET A 1 -0.46 -1.03 -35.00
N SER A 2 0.85 -1.21 -34.74
CA SER A 2 1.32 -2.36 -33.93
C SER A 2 0.78 -2.20 -32.51
N THR A 3 0.21 -3.26 -31.95
CA THR A 3 -0.28 -3.30 -30.58
C THR A 3 0.88 -3.07 -29.61
N GLU A 4 0.79 -2.07 -28.72
CA GLU A 4 1.83 -1.79 -27.72
C GLU A 4 1.91 -2.93 -26.69
N ARG A 5 3.15 -3.32 -26.35
CA ARG A 5 3.43 -4.26 -25.25
C ARG A 5 4.22 -3.51 -24.19
N ILE A 6 3.57 -3.24 -23.10
CA ILE A 6 4.07 -2.37 -22.02
C ILE A 6 4.51 -3.22 -20.82
N LEU A 7 5.71 -2.99 -20.32
CA LEU A 7 6.15 -3.52 -19.04
C LEU A 7 6.15 -2.40 -17.99
N PHE A 8 5.33 -2.53 -16.96
CA PHE A 8 5.41 -1.67 -15.78
C PHE A 8 6.23 -2.37 -14.69
N ILE A 9 7.22 -1.71 -14.10
CA ILE A 9 8.09 -2.31 -13.08
C ILE A 9 7.84 -1.67 -11.73
N GLN A 10 7.25 -2.45 -10.80
CA GLN A 10 7.07 -2.09 -9.40
C GLN A 10 7.43 -3.27 -8.50
N THR A 11 8.63 -3.25 -7.93
CA THR A 11 9.16 -4.34 -7.11
C THR A 11 9.42 -3.93 -5.66
N ALA A 12 8.65 -2.94 -5.17
CA ALA A 12 8.66 -2.46 -3.79
C ALA A 12 7.56 -3.13 -2.94
N PHE A 13 7.17 -2.48 -1.83
CA PHE A 13 6.20 -2.99 -0.86
C PHE A 13 4.74 -2.96 -1.37
N PRO A 14 3.81 -3.66 -0.69
CA PRO A 14 2.40 -3.69 -1.09
C PRO A 14 1.73 -2.31 -1.20
N GLY A 15 2.07 -1.37 -0.31
CA GLY A 15 1.57 0.00 -0.40
C GLY A 15 1.95 0.69 -1.71
N ASP A 16 3.23 0.59 -2.10
CA ASP A 16 3.70 1.14 -3.37
C ASP A 16 3.02 0.47 -4.57
N ALA A 17 2.81 -0.85 -4.50
CA ALA A 17 2.11 -1.60 -5.55
C ALA A 17 0.68 -1.08 -5.76
N ILE A 18 -0.06 -0.87 -4.66
CA ILE A 18 -1.42 -0.30 -4.71
C ILE A 18 -1.40 1.11 -5.32
N LEU A 19 -0.46 1.96 -4.92
CA LEU A 19 -0.37 3.34 -5.40
C LEU A 19 0.10 3.48 -6.87
N THR A 20 0.54 2.39 -7.51
CA THR A 20 0.79 2.39 -8.97
C THR A 20 -0.43 2.05 -9.82
N LEU A 21 -1.47 1.43 -9.25
CA LEU A 21 -2.65 1.01 -10.01
C LEU A 21 -3.35 2.15 -10.77
N PRO A 22 -3.50 3.37 -10.20
CA PRO A 22 -4.04 4.50 -10.94
C PRO A 22 -3.24 4.86 -12.20
N ALA A 23 -1.91 4.80 -12.15
CA ALA A 23 -1.07 5.07 -13.32
C ALA A 23 -1.17 3.97 -14.39
N ILE A 24 -1.28 2.71 -13.97
CA ILE A 24 -1.51 1.58 -14.89
C ILE A 24 -2.87 1.73 -15.59
N LYS A 25 -3.92 2.15 -14.86
CA LYS A 25 -5.21 2.49 -15.45
C LYS A 25 -5.06 3.56 -16.56
N LYS A 26 -4.30 4.64 -16.27
CA LYS A 26 -4.06 5.70 -17.26
C LYS A 26 -3.26 5.20 -18.47
N LEU A 27 -2.31 4.29 -18.29
CA LEU A 27 -1.66 3.65 -19.45
C LEU A 27 -2.66 2.87 -20.30
N LYS A 28 -3.60 2.15 -19.69
CA LYS A 28 -4.65 1.43 -20.43
C LYS A 28 -5.61 2.39 -21.13
N ASP A 29 -5.91 3.56 -20.52
CA ASP A 29 -6.70 4.62 -21.16
C ASP A 29 -5.96 5.20 -22.39
N PHE A 30 -4.63 5.43 -22.32
CA PHE A 30 -3.82 5.93 -23.42
C PHE A 30 -3.60 4.90 -24.55
N PHE A 31 -3.51 3.63 -24.18
CA PHE A 31 -3.23 2.51 -25.07
C PHE A 31 -4.26 1.39 -24.87
N PRO A 32 -5.53 1.58 -25.29
CA PRO A 32 -6.62 0.63 -25.01
C PRO A 32 -6.34 -0.81 -25.49
N ASP A 33 -5.71 -0.94 -26.66
CA ASP A 33 -5.39 -2.22 -27.28
C ASP A 33 -4.05 -2.83 -26.81
N SER A 34 -3.36 -2.16 -25.87
CA SER A 34 -2.05 -2.64 -25.38
C SER A 34 -2.17 -3.86 -24.48
N THR A 35 -1.11 -4.67 -24.44
CA THR A 35 -0.88 -5.62 -23.36
C THR A 35 -0.01 -4.96 -22.30
N ILE A 36 -0.48 -4.88 -21.06
CA ILE A 36 0.25 -4.31 -19.93
C ILE A 36 0.64 -5.43 -18.96
N ASP A 37 1.91 -5.79 -18.95
CA ASP A 37 2.50 -6.71 -18.00
C ASP A 37 3.13 -5.93 -16.83
N VAL A 38 3.01 -6.46 -15.61
CA VAL A 38 3.65 -5.86 -14.43
C VAL A 38 4.72 -6.77 -13.88
N LEU A 39 5.96 -6.28 -13.80
CA LEU A 39 7.03 -6.96 -13.08
C LEU A 39 7.01 -6.54 -11.60
N CYS A 40 6.73 -7.49 -10.72
CA CYS A 40 6.54 -7.29 -9.30
C CYS A 40 7.36 -8.26 -8.44
N ILE A 41 7.19 -8.25 -7.12
CA ILE A 41 7.69 -9.28 -6.19
C ILE A 41 6.57 -10.28 -5.85
N PRO A 42 6.90 -11.49 -5.36
CA PRO A 42 5.88 -12.50 -4.99
C PRO A 42 4.79 -11.95 -4.06
N ALA A 43 5.16 -11.14 -3.07
CA ALA A 43 4.24 -10.58 -2.07
C ALA A 43 3.22 -9.58 -2.63
N THR A 44 3.44 -9.02 -3.83
CA THR A 44 2.54 -8.04 -4.45
C THR A 44 1.85 -8.57 -5.71
N LYS A 45 2.15 -9.79 -6.13
CA LYS A 45 1.63 -10.40 -7.36
C LYS A 45 0.10 -10.39 -7.40
N GLU A 46 -0.53 -10.76 -6.31
CA GLU A 46 -1.98 -10.84 -6.16
C GLU A 46 -2.68 -9.49 -6.42
N ILE A 47 -2.08 -8.39 -5.94
CA ILE A 47 -2.60 -7.03 -6.16
C ILE A 47 -2.72 -6.73 -7.66
N PHE A 48 -1.69 -7.08 -8.43
CA PHE A 48 -1.68 -6.84 -9.87
C PHE A 48 -2.58 -7.81 -10.65
N ILE A 49 -2.68 -9.07 -10.24
CA ILE A 49 -3.64 -10.03 -10.82
C ILE A 49 -5.09 -9.57 -10.64
N ALA A 50 -5.38 -8.94 -9.51
CA ALA A 50 -6.72 -8.46 -9.18
C ALA A 50 -7.05 -7.11 -9.85
N SER A 51 -6.09 -6.43 -10.48
CA SER A 51 -6.34 -5.20 -11.23
C SER A 51 -6.93 -5.50 -12.61
N PRO A 52 -8.05 -4.86 -13.01
CA PRO A 52 -8.65 -5.07 -14.33
C PRO A 52 -7.82 -4.48 -15.49
N TYR A 53 -6.76 -3.73 -15.19
CA TYR A 53 -5.92 -3.05 -16.18
C TYR A 53 -4.56 -3.74 -16.40
N VAL A 54 -4.31 -4.86 -15.73
CA VAL A 54 -3.09 -5.66 -15.83
C VAL A 54 -3.40 -6.96 -16.54
N ASP A 55 -2.72 -7.21 -17.65
CA ASP A 55 -2.91 -8.44 -18.42
C ASP A 55 -2.13 -9.61 -17.79
N ASN A 56 -0.88 -9.38 -17.35
CA ASN A 56 -0.07 -10.40 -16.66
C ASN A 56 0.75 -9.82 -15.51
N ALA A 57 0.75 -10.48 -14.36
CA ALA A 57 1.65 -10.19 -13.24
C ALA A 57 2.82 -11.17 -13.23
N ILE A 58 4.00 -10.69 -13.60
CA ILE A 58 5.26 -11.44 -13.65
C ILE A 58 6.04 -11.13 -12.38
N PHE A 59 6.50 -12.12 -11.65
CA PHE A 59 7.24 -11.85 -10.41
C PHE A 59 8.71 -12.22 -10.49
N ILE A 60 9.54 -11.42 -9.83
CA ILE A 60 10.95 -11.69 -9.59
C ILE A 60 11.17 -11.95 -8.10
N ASP A 61 11.54 -13.19 -7.77
CA ASP A 61 11.87 -13.57 -6.40
C ASP A 61 13.35 -13.29 -6.10
N LYS A 62 13.60 -12.08 -5.58
CA LYS A 62 14.96 -11.59 -5.28
C LYS A 62 15.62 -12.31 -4.09
N LYS A 63 14.85 -12.98 -3.24
CA LYS A 63 15.33 -13.69 -2.05
C LYS A 63 15.45 -15.21 -2.26
N GLY A 64 14.73 -15.75 -3.23
CA GLY A 64 14.69 -17.18 -3.59
C GLY A 64 15.25 -17.46 -4.98
N GLU A 65 14.40 -17.85 -5.92
CA GLU A 65 14.76 -18.36 -7.26
C GLU A 65 15.68 -17.41 -8.07
N HIS A 66 15.45 -16.10 -7.97
CA HIS A 66 16.19 -15.09 -8.74
C HIS A 66 17.26 -14.36 -7.89
N LYS A 67 17.81 -15.01 -6.84
CA LYS A 67 18.79 -14.41 -5.94
C LYS A 67 20.16 -14.18 -6.63
N SER A 68 20.64 -15.16 -7.42
CA SER A 68 21.93 -15.09 -8.08
C SER A 68 21.89 -14.22 -9.34
N LEU A 69 23.04 -13.66 -9.74
CA LEU A 69 23.17 -12.92 -10.99
C LEU A 69 22.81 -13.77 -12.22
N LEU A 70 23.22 -15.05 -12.20
CA LEU A 70 22.95 -15.98 -13.31
C LEU A 70 21.46 -16.29 -13.44
N SER A 71 20.76 -16.55 -12.31
CA SER A 71 19.32 -16.79 -12.35
C SER A 71 18.54 -15.53 -12.75
N THR A 72 18.97 -14.36 -12.28
CA THR A 72 18.42 -13.08 -12.73
C THR A 72 18.62 -12.87 -14.23
N TYR A 73 19.81 -13.15 -14.77
CA TYR A 73 20.07 -13.05 -16.21
C TYR A 73 19.20 -14.00 -17.05
N LYS A 74 19.08 -15.28 -16.63
CA LYS A 74 18.18 -16.24 -17.29
C LYS A 74 16.73 -15.75 -17.29
N PHE A 75 16.27 -15.21 -16.17
CA PHE A 75 14.95 -14.62 -16.05
C PHE A 75 14.74 -13.45 -17.04
N ILE A 76 15.71 -12.52 -17.11
CA ILE A 76 15.64 -11.39 -18.04
C ILE A 76 15.63 -11.86 -19.49
N LYS A 77 16.43 -12.89 -19.85
CA LYS A 77 16.43 -13.47 -21.19
C LYS A 77 15.07 -14.05 -21.58
N LYS A 78 14.36 -14.67 -20.62
CA LYS A 78 12.98 -15.14 -20.82
C LYS A 78 12.03 -13.95 -20.97
N LEU A 79 12.14 -12.93 -20.11
CA LEU A 79 11.30 -11.74 -20.14
C LEU A 79 11.44 -10.97 -21.46
N LYS A 80 12.65 -10.94 -22.04
CA LYS A 80 12.93 -10.29 -23.33
C LYS A 80 12.14 -10.90 -24.49
N GLN A 81 11.75 -12.19 -24.40
CA GLN A 81 10.95 -12.86 -25.44
C GLN A 81 9.54 -12.27 -25.59
N ASN A 82 9.06 -11.50 -24.60
CA ASN A 82 7.78 -10.83 -24.66
C ASN A 82 7.77 -9.62 -25.61
N ASN A 83 8.93 -9.19 -26.14
CA ASN A 83 9.07 -8.10 -27.12
C ASN A 83 8.36 -6.80 -26.71
N TYR A 84 8.65 -6.33 -25.48
CA TYR A 84 8.10 -5.07 -25.00
C TYR A 84 8.52 -3.90 -25.86
N THR A 85 7.59 -2.98 -26.11
CA THR A 85 7.82 -1.73 -26.86
C THR A 85 8.11 -0.56 -25.91
N LYS A 86 7.54 -0.60 -24.70
CA LYS A 86 7.71 0.44 -23.69
C LYS A 86 7.96 -0.18 -22.29
N ILE A 87 8.79 0.50 -21.50
CA ILE A 87 9.00 0.18 -20.07
C ILE A 87 8.76 1.43 -19.23
N TYR A 88 7.92 1.31 -18.20
CA TYR A 88 7.74 2.31 -17.15
C TYR A 88 8.24 1.73 -15.83
N SER A 89 9.17 2.42 -15.14
CA SER A 89 9.75 1.95 -13.89
C SER A 89 9.56 2.95 -12.77
N SER A 90 8.63 2.66 -11.86
CA SER A 90 8.47 3.44 -10.62
C SER A 90 9.48 3.04 -9.54
N HIS A 91 10.04 1.84 -9.61
CA HIS A 91 11.02 1.34 -8.65
C HIS A 91 12.46 1.71 -9.05
N LYS A 92 13.20 2.38 -8.14
CA LYS A 92 14.45 3.09 -8.40
C LYS A 92 15.74 2.31 -8.12
N SER A 93 15.68 0.99 -7.81
CA SER A 93 16.84 0.21 -7.38
C SER A 93 17.82 -0.12 -8.53
N LEU A 94 19.10 -0.36 -8.17
CA LEU A 94 20.14 -0.82 -9.09
C LEU A 94 19.69 -2.05 -9.90
N ARG A 95 19.09 -3.05 -9.24
CA ARG A 95 18.62 -4.28 -9.91
C ARG A 95 17.55 -3.97 -10.97
N THR A 96 16.64 -3.06 -10.67
CA THR A 96 15.61 -2.64 -11.63
C THR A 96 16.23 -1.96 -12.83
N SER A 97 17.17 -1.04 -12.63
CA SER A 97 17.87 -0.38 -13.74
C SER A 97 18.67 -1.38 -14.60
N LEU A 98 19.29 -2.40 -14.00
CA LEU A 98 19.96 -3.47 -14.75
C LEU A 98 18.98 -4.32 -15.57
N ILE A 99 17.78 -4.60 -15.04
CA ILE A 99 16.73 -5.29 -15.81
C ILE A 99 16.35 -4.45 -17.03
N VAL A 100 16.09 -3.15 -16.86
CA VAL A 100 15.74 -2.23 -17.95
C VAL A 100 16.83 -2.20 -19.00
N LEU A 101 18.09 -2.08 -18.59
CA LEU A 101 19.24 -2.07 -19.50
C LEU A 101 19.31 -3.35 -20.35
N LEU A 102 19.18 -4.52 -19.73
CA LEU A 102 19.33 -5.81 -20.40
C LEU A 102 18.12 -6.21 -21.27
N LEU A 103 16.96 -5.62 -21.05
CA LEU A 103 15.79 -5.81 -21.90
C LEU A 103 15.94 -5.10 -23.26
N GLU A 104 16.80 -4.08 -23.36
CA GLU A 104 17.11 -3.36 -24.61
C GLU A 104 15.88 -2.78 -25.32
N VAL A 105 14.89 -2.33 -24.52
CA VAL A 105 13.68 -1.71 -25.07
C VAL A 105 13.94 -0.27 -25.49
N ARG A 106 13.38 0.15 -26.62
CA ARG A 106 13.64 1.45 -27.20
C ARG A 106 13.08 2.62 -26.38
N GLU A 107 11.87 2.47 -25.84
CA GLU A 107 11.19 3.49 -25.05
C GLU A 107 11.16 3.07 -23.59
N THR A 108 11.96 3.72 -22.74
CA THR A 108 12.06 3.44 -21.30
C THR A 108 11.91 4.72 -20.51
N TYR A 109 11.07 4.67 -19.49
CA TYR A 109 10.72 5.79 -18.61
C TYR A 109 11.10 5.44 -17.17
N GLY A 110 11.78 6.34 -16.48
CA GLY A 110 12.17 6.18 -15.08
C GLY A 110 12.47 7.52 -14.43
N PHE A 111 12.54 7.54 -13.10
CA PHE A 111 12.84 8.76 -12.37
C PHE A 111 14.33 9.12 -12.43
N ASP A 112 14.63 10.42 -12.43
CA ASP A 112 15.99 10.99 -12.40
C ASP A 112 16.77 10.63 -11.12
N THR A 113 16.06 10.19 -10.06
CA THR A 113 16.62 9.67 -8.81
C THR A 113 16.88 8.16 -8.83
N SER A 114 16.64 7.48 -9.96
CA SER A 114 16.91 6.05 -10.10
C SER A 114 18.40 5.74 -10.08
N THR A 115 18.78 4.65 -9.44
CA THR A 115 20.17 4.14 -9.56
C THR A 115 20.42 3.78 -11.02
N LEU A 116 21.54 4.23 -11.61
CA LEU A 116 21.83 4.14 -13.03
C LEU A 116 20.74 4.80 -13.91
N MET A 117 20.35 6.03 -13.58
CA MET A 117 19.31 6.76 -14.32
C MET A 117 19.58 6.84 -15.84
N HIS A 118 20.83 6.83 -16.26
CA HIS A 118 21.23 6.90 -17.68
C HIS A 118 20.80 5.71 -18.55
N VAL A 119 20.27 4.61 -17.93
CA VAL A 119 19.72 3.50 -18.71
C VAL A 119 18.32 3.81 -19.23
N TYR A 120 17.64 4.82 -18.67
CA TYR A 120 16.32 5.25 -19.13
C TYR A 120 16.47 6.30 -20.25
N LYS A 121 15.69 6.16 -21.31
CA LYS A 121 15.67 7.12 -22.43
C LYS A 121 14.90 8.39 -22.08
N ASN A 122 13.87 8.25 -21.25
CA ASN A 122 13.04 9.34 -20.78
C ASN A 122 13.16 9.43 -19.27
N LEU A 123 13.81 10.47 -18.77
CA LEU A 123 13.97 10.75 -17.36
C LEU A 123 12.88 11.70 -16.89
N ILE A 124 12.15 11.28 -15.86
CA ILE A 124 11.07 12.06 -15.26
C ILE A 124 11.57 12.63 -13.93
N PRO A 125 11.42 13.93 -13.68
CA PRO A 125 11.81 14.54 -12.41
C PRO A 125 11.03 13.91 -11.24
N TYR A 126 11.76 13.45 -10.21
CA TYR A 126 11.15 12.93 -8.99
C TYR A 126 10.87 14.06 -8.01
N ASN A 127 9.61 14.50 -7.92
CA ASN A 127 9.21 15.54 -6.98
C ASN A 127 8.79 14.93 -5.64
N SER A 128 9.62 15.08 -4.60
CA SER A 128 9.36 14.55 -3.25
C SER A 128 8.17 15.22 -2.53
N SER A 129 7.73 16.41 -2.96
CA SER A 129 6.56 17.09 -2.37
C SER A 129 5.21 16.62 -2.90
N LYS A 130 5.21 15.83 -4.00
CA LYS A 130 4.00 15.24 -4.56
C LYS A 130 3.60 13.96 -3.84
N HIS A 131 2.31 13.61 -3.92
CA HIS A 131 1.85 12.28 -3.51
C HIS A 131 2.37 11.19 -4.46
N GLU A 132 2.56 9.96 -3.97
CA GLU A 132 3.11 8.84 -4.79
C GLU A 132 2.25 8.54 -6.04
N VAL A 133 0.93 8.69 -5.95
CA VAL A 133 0.04 8.58 -7.12
C VAL A 133 0.38 9.65 -8.18
N GLN A 134 0.63 10.89 -7.76
CA GLN A 134 1.00 11.98 -8.66
C GLN A 134 2.36 11.73 -9.33
N ARG A 135 3.36 11.23 -8.56
CA ARG A 135 4.66 10.84 -9.11
C ARG A 135 4.50 9.74 -10.16
N ASN A 136 3.66 8.73 -9.90
CA ASN A 136 3.37 7.68 -10.87
C ASN A 136 2.61 8.22 -12.09
N PHE A 137 1.76 9.23 -11.95
CA PHE A 137 1.14 9.92 -13.07
C PHE A 137 2.15 10.70 -13.90
N ASP A 138 3.07 11.43 -13.25
CA ASP A 138 4.18 12.09 -13.96
C ASP A 138 4.99 11.06 -14.77
N LEU A 139 5.28 9.89 -14.19
CA LEU A 139 6.03 8.82 -14.84
C LEU A 139 5.37 8.33 -16.15
N VAL A 140 4.05 8.25 -16.18
CA VAL A 140 3.30 7.78 -17.37
C VAL A 140 2.84 8.92 -18.28
N GLY A 141 3.18 10.18 -17.95
CA GLY A 141 2.83 11.35 -18.76
C GLY A 141 1.34 11.74 -18.70
N TYR A 142 0.67 11.41 -17.58
CA TYR A 142 -0.73 11.82 -17.38
C TYR A 142 -0.78 13.21 -16.73
N GLU A 143 -1.47 14.13 -17.39
CA GLU A 143 -1.72 15.47 -16.87
C GLU A 143 -2.92 15.47 -15.93
N TYR A 144 -2.81 16.17 -14.79
CA TYR A 144 -3.84 16.23 -13.75
C TYR A 144 -3.83 17.59 -13.05
N ASP A 145 -4.97 17.95 -12.47
CA ASP A 145 -5.14 19.11 -11.61
C ASP A 145 -5.19 18.70 -10.11
N ASP A 146 -5.47 19.64 -9.23
CA ASP A 146 -5.53 19.44 -7.78
C ASP A 146 -6.58 18.43 -7.30
N GLN A 147 -7.53 18.04 -8.13
CA GLN A 147 -8.60 17.10 -7.79
C GLN A 147 -8.49 15.79 -8.58
N SER A 148 -8.22 15.86 -9.87
CA SER A 148 -8.24 14.71 -10.80
C SER A 148 -7.14 13.67 -10.56
N TRP A 149 -6.10 13.99 -9.78
CA TRP A 149 -5.08 13.03 -9.39
C TRP A 149 -5.57 12.01 -8.33
N ARG A 150 -6.69 12.30 -7.64
CA ARG A 150 -7.23 11.43 -6.58
C ARG A 150 -8.00 10.23 -7.15
N VAL A 151 -7.38 9.52 -8.06
CA VAL A 151 -7.94 8.30 -8.66
C VAL A 151 -7.84 7.15 -7.67
N ILE A 152 -8.96 6.55 -7.32
CA ILE A 152 -9.01 5.39 -6.43
C ILE A 152 -8.44 4.16 -7.16
N PRO A 153 -7.52 3.39 -6.51
CA PRO A 153 -6.99 2.16 -7.08
C PRO A 153 -8.10 1.11 -7.23
N GLU A 154 -8.17 0.45 -8.37
CA GLU A 154 -9.23 -0.51 -8.66
C GLU A 154 -8.72 -1.94 -8.57
N ILE A 155 -9.37 -2.74 -7.73
CA ILE A 155 -9.10 -4.16 -7.51
C ILE A 155 -10.42 -4.92 -7.55
N ILE A 156 -10.45 -6.04 -8.28
CA ILE A 156 -11.61 -6.92 -8.42
C ILE A 156 -11.30 -8.26 -7.75
N SER A 157 -12.03 -8.58 -6.70
CA SER A 157 -11.93 -9.86 -6.01
C SER A 157 -12.59 -10.97 -6.84
N ASN A 158 -11.99 -12.15 -6.87
CA ASN A 158 -12.60 -13.32 -7.48
C ASN A 158 -13.77 -13.87 -6.63
N LYS A 159 -14.54 -14.78 -7.20
CA LYS A 159 -15.75 -15.32 -6.55
C LYS A 159 -15.44 -16.03 -5.23
N GLU A 160 -14.35 -16.78 -5.17
CA GLU A 160 -13.94 -17.52 -3.96
C GLU A 160 -13.62 -16.55 -2.80
N SER A 161 -12.82 -15.53 -3.06
CA SER A 161 -12.51 -14.46 -2.10
C SER A 161 -13.77 -13.74 -1.60
N LEU A 162 -14.71 -13.43 -2.53
CA LEU A 162 -15.98 -12.80 -2.16
C LEU A 162 -16.81 -13.69 -1.22
N GLU A 163 -16.95 -14.99 -1.52
CA GLU A 163 -17.71 -15.92 -0.68
C GLU A 163 -17.04 -16.14 0.68
N LYS A 164 -15.71 -16.20 0.74
CA LYS A 164 -14.95 -16.31 1.99
C LYS A 164 -15.20 -15.09 2.89
N ILE A 165 -15.15 -13.87 2.34
CA ILE A 165 -15.41 -12.65 3.10
C ILE A 165 -16.87 -12.56 3.54
N LYS A 166 -17.85 -12.86 2.68
CA LYS A 166 -19.27 -12.90 3.05
C LYS A 166 -19.53 -13.89 4.18
N SER A 167 -18.89 -15.06 4.15
CA SER A 167 -19.00 -16.06 5.21
C SER A 167 -18.46 -15.52 6.54
N PHE A 168 -17.29 -14.90 6.53
CA PHE A 168 -16.71 -14.26 7.72
C PHE A 168 -17.62 -13.15 8.29
N ILE A 169 -18.13 -12.27 7.43
CA ILE A 169 -19.07 -11.20 7.81
C ILE A 169 -20.33 -11.78 8.46
N LYS A 170 -20.89 -12.84 7.87
CA LYS A 170 -22.11 -13.48 8.39
C LYS A 170 -21.87 -14.19 9.73
N GLN A 171 -20.81 -14.97 9.85
CA GLN A 171 -20.47 -15.74 11.04
C GLN A 171 -20.23 -14.84 12.26
N ASN A 172 -19.65 -13.66 12.03
CA ASN A 172 -19.32 -12.71 13.09
C ASN A 172 -20.34 -11.56 13.23
N GLU A 173 -21.46 -11.64 12.49
CA GLU A 173 -22.54 -10.65 12.49
C GLU A 173 -22.04 -9.21 12.26
N LEU A 174 -21.20 -9.04 11.22
CA LEU A 174 -20.55 -7.76 10.88
C LEU A 174 -21.29 -6.95 9.80
N GLN A 175 -22.51 -7.37 9.42
CA GLN A 175 -23.29 -6.77 8.33
C GLN A 175 -23.60 -5.27 8.54
N ASN A 176 -23.72 -4.85 9.82
CA ASN A 176 -23.99 -3.45 10.18
C ASN A 176 -22.73 -2.56 10.18
N GLY A 177 -21.61 -3.12 9.73
CA GLY A 177 -20.30 -2.47 9.72
C GLY A 177 -19.56 -2.58 11.05
N PHE A 178 -18.26 -2.32 11.00
CA PHE A 178 -17.33 -2.42 12.12
C PHE A 178 -16.24 -1.36 12.01
N ILE A 179 -15.48 -1.17 13.07
CA ILE A 179 -14.24 -0.38 13.04
C ILE A 179 -13.10 -1.33 12.72
N ALA A 180 -12.38 -1.07 11.63
CA ALA A 180 -11.17 -1.80 11.28
C ALA A 180 -9.95 -1.16 11.94
N ILE A 181 -9.05 -1.97 12.51
CA ILE A 181 -7.81 -1.49 13.13
C ILE A 181 -6.63 -2.33 12.64
N ALA A 182 -5.62 -1.66 12.06
CA ALA A 182 -4.39 -2.28 11.58
C ALA A 182 -3.19 -1.78 12.42
N PRO A 183 -2.86 -2.47 13.54
CA PRO A 183 -1.83 -2.02 14.48
C PRO A 183 -0.41 -2.34 14.02
N GLY A 184 -0.26 -3.15 12.97
CA GLY A 184 1.02 -3.60 12.43
C GLY A 184 1.75 -2.55 11.58
N SER A 185 3.06 -2.73 11.46
CA SER A 185 3.93 -2.08 10.48
C SER A 185 5.24 -2.86 10.39
N VAL A 186 5.92 -2.79 9.24
CA VAL A 186 7.25 -3.39 9.06
C VAL A 186 8.28 -2.75 10.01
N TRP A 187 8.22 -1.43 10.18
CA TRP A 187 9.16 -0.67 10.99
C TRP A 187 8.59 -0.38 12.39
N ASN A 188 9.31 -0.76 13.43
CA ASN A 188 8.82 -0.62 14.80
C ASN A 188 8.52 0.82 15.20
N THR A 189 9.31 1.80 14.72
CA THR A 189 9.08 3.21 15.05
C THR A 189 7.87 3.82 14.34
N LYS A 190 7.25 3.12 13.39
CA LYS A 190 5.96 3.49 12.80
C LYS A 190 4.76 2.94 13.58
N LYS A 191 4.97 1.95 14.46
CA LYS A 191 3.89 1.34 15.23
C LYS A 191 3.46 2.26 16.35
N TYR A 192 2.18 2.55 16.41
CA TYR A 192 1.57 3.18 17.59
C TYR A 192 1.50 2.17 18.73
N PRO A 193 1.64 2.56 20.01
CA PRO A 193 1.68 1.61 21.12
C PRO A 193 0.46 0.70 21.19
N SER A 194 0.68 -0.60 21.44
CA SER A 194 -0.41 -1.58 21.52
C SER A 194 -1.38 -1.29 22.67
N GLU A 195 -0.87 -0.85 23.80
CA GLU A 195 -1.67 -0.42 24.94
C GLU A 195 -2.57 0.78 24.63
N TYR A 196 -2.17 1.65 23.71
CA TYR A 196 -2.97 2.77 23.26
C TYR A 196 -4.09 2.31 22.29
N TYR A 197 -3.81 1.32 21.43
CA TYR A 197 -4.86 0.66 20.65
C TYR A 197 -5.89 -0.01 21.55
N GLU A 198 -5.49 -0.65 22.66
CA GLU A 198 -6.42 -1.27 23.60
C GLU A 198 -7.37 -0.25 24.23
N VAL A 199 -6.88 0.94 24.60
CA VAL A 199 -7.72 2.04 25.10
C VAL A 199 -8.75 2.47 24.03
N ILE A 200 -8.32 2.65 22.79
CA ILE A 200 -9.19 3.02 21.67
C ILE A 200 -10.25 1.93 21.42
N ILE A 201 -9.83 0.66 21.37
CA ILE A 201 -10.73 -0.48 21.16
C ILE A 201 -11.77 -0.55 22.26
N LYS A 202 -11.34 -0.43 23.52
CA LYS A 202 -12.24 -0.44 24.68
C LYS A 202 -13.32 0.63 24.55
N HIS A 203 -12.93 1.87 24.20
CA HIS A 203 -13.86 2.97 24.02
C HIS A 203 -14.98 2.63 23.02
N PHE A 204 -14.61 2.10 21.83
CA PHE A 204 -15.60 1.77 20.80
C PHE A 204 -16.42 0.50 21.11
N VAL A 205 -15.82 -0.48 21.78
CA VAL A 205 -16.55 -1.66 22.27
C VAL A 205 -17.59 -1.27 23.33
N ASP A 206 -17.26 -0.36 24.24
CA ASP A 206 -18.21 0.18 25.23
C ASP A 206 -19.37 0.93 24.55
N LYS A 207 -19.12 1.59 23.42
CA LYS A 207 -20.13 2.21 22.54
C LYS A 207 -20.86 1.23 21.62
N LYS A 208 -20.70 -0.08 21.82
CA LYS A 208 -21.36 -1.18 21.08
C LYS A 208 -20.89 -1.35 19.64
N TYR A 209 -19.77 -0.79 19.25
CA TYR A 209 -19.14 -1.12 17.97
C TYR A 209 -18.47 -2.50 18.04
N LYS A 210 -18.51 -3.23 16.95
CA LYS A 210 -17.62 -4.37 16.70
C LYS A 210 -16.30 -3.86 16.11
N VAL A 211 -15.19 -4.52 16.46
CA VAL A 211 -13.85 -4.16 15.98
C VAL A 211 -13.24 -5.36 15.26
N VAL A 212 -12.63 -5.14 14.12
CA VAL A 212 -11.88 -6.17 13.38
C VAL A 212 -10.42 -5.74 13.26
N LEU A 213 -9.52 -6.57 13.78
CA LEU A 213 -8.08 -6.37 13.65
C LEU A 213 -7.62 -6.88 12.29
N ILE A 214 -6.92 -6.03 11.52
CA ILE A 214 -6.43 -6.29 10.18
C ILE A 214 -4.90 -6.38 10.22
N GLY A 215 -4.33 -7.35 9.50
CA GLY A 215 -2.88 -7.52 9.41
C GLY A 215 -2.49 -8.73 8.59
N GLY A 216 -1.21 -8.83 8.24
CA GLY A 216 -0.62 -10.03 7.65
C GLY A 216 -0.18 -11.04 8.71
N GLU A 217 0.44 -12.14 8.28
CA GLU A 217 0.95 -13.18 9.17
C GLU A 217 1.95 -12.64 10.22
N ASN A 218 2.79 -11.69 9.81
CA ASN A 218 3.77 -11.06 10.71
C ASN A 218 3.14 -10.18 11.80
N ASP A 219 1.88 -9.80 11.64
CA ASP A 219 1.16 -8.95 12.59
C ASP A 219 0.36 -9.77 13.61
N LYS A 220 0.28 -11.10 13.45
CA LYS A 220 -0.49 -11.98 14.32
C LYS A 220 -0.14 -11.81 15.79
N SER A 221 1.14 -11.78 16.13
CA SER A 221 1.57 -11.66 17.53
C SER A 221 0.99 -10.40 18.23
N ILE A 222 1.02 -9.25 17.54
CA ILE A 222 0.48 -8.02 18.13
C ILE A 222 -1.06 -8.04 18.14
N THR A 223 -1.70 -8.56 17.09
CA THR A 223 -3.17 -8.61 17.02
C THR A 223 -3.76 -9.65 17.95
N ASP A 224 -3.10 -10.82 18.16
CA ASP A 224 -3.51 -11.82 19.13
C ASP A 224 -3.43 -11.28 20.56
N ASN A 225 -2.32 -10.58 20.90
CA ASN A 225 -2.17 -9.97 22.22
C ASN A 225 -3.25 -8.92 22.49
N ILE A 226 -3.56 -8.07 21.52
CA ILE A 226 -4.65 -7.09 21.66
C ILE A 226 -6.00 -7.82 21.79
N ALA A 227 -6.31 -8.79 20.93
CA ALA A 227 -7.58 -9.49 20.94
C ALA A 227 -7.81 -10.29 22.24
N PHE A 228 -6.75 -10.81 22.84
CA PHE A 228 -6.82 -11.59 24.08
C PHE A 228 -7.44 -10.80 25.26
N ASN A 229 -7.26 -9.48 25.26
CA ASN A 229 -7.81 -8.60 26.31
C ASN A 229 -9.31 -8.26 26.10
N PHE A 230 -9.90 -8.72 24.95
CA PHE A 230 -11.29 -8.43 24.60
C PHE A 230 -12.02 -9.71 24.22
N SER A 231 -13.14 -10.02 24.85
CA SER A 231 -13.89 -11.22 24.55
C SER A 231 -14.89 -11.02 23.40
N GLU A 232 -15.93 -10.94 23.16
CA GLU A 232 -16.97 -11.14 22.16
C GLU A 232 -17.12 -10.09 21.05
N LYS A 233 -16.40 -8.95 21.05
CA LYS A 233 -16.62 -7.86 20.09
C LYS A 233 -15.40 -7.45 19.29
N VAL A 234 -14.29 -8.12 19.52
CA VAL A 234 -13.02 -7.91 18.80
C VAL A 234 -12.64 -9.19 18.06
N TYR A 235 -12.58 -9.10 16.75
CA TYR A 235 -12.30 -10.21 15.86
C TYR A 235 -10.93 -10.06 15.25
N ASN A 236 -10.04 -11.02 15.44
CA ASN A 236 -8.72 -11.01 14.83
C ASN A 236 -8.78 -11.67 13.45
N SER A 237 -8.54 -10.90 12.38
CA SER A 237 -8.47 -11.39 11.01
C SER A 237 -7.04 -11.45 10.46
N ALA A 238 -6.03 -11.02 11.24
CA ALA A 238 -4.64 -10.98 10.80
C ALA A 238 -4.15 -12.37 10.38
N GLY A 239 -3.50 -12.45 9.22
CA GLY A 239 -2.99 -13.70 8.64
C GLY A 239 -4.06 -14.64 8.07
N ASN A 240 -5.35 -14.35 8.23
CA ASN A 240 -6.43 -15.20 7.71
C ASN A 240 -6.84 -14.86 6.27
N PHE A 241 -6.52 -13.64 5.85
CA PHE A 241 -6.90 -13.10 4.55
C PHE A 241 -5.68 -12.61 3.77
N THR A 242 -5.75 -12.79 2.45
CA THR A 242 -4.82 -12.16 1.52
C THR A 242 -5.03 -10.64 1.49
N ILE A 243 -4.16 -9.90 0.80
CA ILE A 243 -4.31 -8.44 0.65
C ILE A 243 -5.62 -8.11 -0.07
N VAL A 244 -5.95 -8.83 -1.14
CA VAL A 244 -7.18 -8.62 -1.91
C VAL A 244 -8.42 -8.96 -1.09
N GLU A 245 -8.40 -10.06 -0.34
CA GLU A 245 -9.48 -10.43 0.59
C GLU A 245 -9.63 -9.40 1.71
N SER A 246 -8.52 -8.88 2.24
CA SER A 246 -8.56 -7.83 3.28
C SER A 246 -9.13 -6.51 2.76
N ILE A 247 -8.83 -6.14 1.49
CA ILE A 247 -9.47 -4.99 0.84
C ILE A 247 -10.99 -5.23 0.71
N GLU A 248 -11.41 -6.45 0.34
CA GLU A 248 -12.84 -6.78 0.25
C GLU A 248 -13.52 -6.73 1.62
N LEU A 249 -12.86 -7.22 2.68
CA LEU A 249 -13.35 -7.12 4.06
C LEU A 249 -13.50 -5.65 4.49
N LEU A 250 -12.54 -4.80 4.16
CA LEU A 250 -12.56 -3.38 4.49
C LEU A 250 -13.75 -2.63 3.89
N LYS A 251 -14.30 -3.06 2.75
CA LYS A 251 -15.52 -2.45 2.17
C LYS A 251 -16.73 -2.50 3.10
N TYR A 252 -16.75 -3.40 4.07
CA TYR A 252 -17.80 -3.51 5.09
C TYR A 252 -17.51 -2.67 6.34
N SER A 253 -16.33 -2.08 6.46
CA SER A 253 -15.97 -1.27 7.62
C SER A 253 -16.52 0.15 7.53
N LYS A 254 -16.79 0.75 8.68
CA LYS A 254 -17.21 2.16 8.79
C LYS A 254 -16.01 3.10 8.67
N ILE A 255 -14.87 2.67 9.19
CA ILE A 255 -13.60 3.40 9.21
C ILE A 255 -12.45 2.42 9.45
N LEU A 256 -11.27 2.75 8.91
CA LEU A 256 -10.02 2.09 9.21
C LEU A 256 -9.10 3.01 10.01
N LEU A 257 -8.61 2.54 11.16
CA LEU A 257 -7.47 3.11 11.87
C LEU A 257 -6.22 2.32 11.52
N SER A 258 -5.19 2.96 11.01
CA SER A 258 -3.94 2.31 10.58
C SER A 258 -2.72 3.14 10.96
N ASN A 259 -1.58 2.49 11.16
CA ASN A 259 -0.29 3.17 11.09
C ASN A 259 0.02 3.59 9.64
N ASP A 260 1.06 4.42 9.43
CA ASP A 260 1.65 4.68 8.11
C ASP A 260 2.23 3.37 7.51
N SER A 261 1.36 2.57 6.89
CA SER A 261 1.66 1.23 6.37
C SER A 261 0.67 0.82 5.27
N ALA A 262 0.87 -0.35 4.67
CA ALA A 262 0.06 -0.84 3.55
C ALA A 262 -1.46 -0.81 3.77
N PRO A 263 -2.02 -1.10 4.96
CA PRO A 263 -3.46 -1.00 5.21
C PRO A 263 -4.07 0.39 4.90
N THR A 264 -3.34 1.50 5.10
CA THR A 264 -3.79 2.83 4.65
C THR A 264 -4.20 2.82 3.18
N HIS A 265 -3.37 2.22 2.32
CA HIS A 265 -3.62 2.16 0.87
C HIS A 265 -4.66 1.10 0.49
N MET A 266 -4.77 0.01 1.28
CA MET A 266 -5.87 -0.95 1.15
C MET A 266 -7.22 -0.27 1.42
N GLY A 267 -7.28 0.63 2.41
CA GLY A 267 -8.45 1.47 2.66
C GLY A 267 -8.80 2.41 1.50
N MET A 268 -7.81 2.87 0.73
CA MET A 268 -8.06 3.62 -0.51
C MET A 268 -8.72 2.74 -1.57
N CYS A 269 -8.24 1.49 -1.79
CA CYS A 269 -8.89 0.54 -2.70
C CYS A 269 -10.34 0.21 -2.29
N ALA A 270 -10.60 0.13 -0.99
CA ALA A 270 -11.94 -0.12 -0.46
C ALA A 270 -12.83 1.14 -0.52
N ASP A 271 -12.25 2.29 -0.83
CA ASP A 271 -12.88 3.62 -0.79
C ASP A 271 -13.66 3.88 0.51
N ILE A 272 -13.02 3.68 1.64
CA ILE A 272 -13.59 3.91 2.97
C ILE A 272 -12.93 5.10 3.67
N LYS A 273 -13.47 5.52 4.81
CA LYS A 273 -12.82 6.47 5.72
C LYS A 273 -11.56 5.83 6.31
N VAL A 274 -10.41 6.51 6.24
CA VAL A 274 -9.14 6.04 6.81
C VAL A 274 -8.55 7.12 7.69
N LEU A 275 -8.26 6.79 8.95
CA LEU A 275 -7.42 7.60 9.81
C LEU A 275 -6.04 6.94 9.91
N THR A 276 -5.00 7.63 9.42
CA THR A 276 -3.62 7.13 9.48
C THR A 276 -2.84 7.83 10.58
N ILE A 277 -2.23 7.04 11.46
CA ILE A 277 -1.33 7.52 12.51
C ILE A 277 0.10 7.60 11.98
N TYR A 278 0.72 8.78 12.10
CA TYR A 278 2.11 9.02 11.77
C TYR A 278 2.95 9.19 13.05
N CYS A 279 3.68 8.13 13.43
CA CYS A 279 4.64 8.20 14.54
C CYS A 279 5.96 8.83 14.09
N SER A 280 6.89 8.03 13.56
CA SER A 280 8.24 8.49 13.17
C SER A 280 8.35 9.12 11.79
N THR A 281 7.32 9.01 10.98
CA THR A 281 7.21 9.55 9.62
C THR A 281 6.20 10.69 9.55
N VAL A 282 6.03 11.26 8.35
CA VAL A 282 5.14 12.42 8.13
C VAL A 282 4.33 12.25 6.83
N PRO A 283 3.10 12.81 6.76
CA PRO A 283 2.27 12.78 5.55
C PRO A 283 2.94 13.39 4.32
N GLU A 284 3.82 14.39 4.51
CA GLU A 284 4.51 15.13 3.46
C GLU A 284 5.43 14.25 2.60
N PHE A 285 5.74 13.03 3.05
CA PHE A 285 6.44 12.05 2.21
C PHE A 285 5.58 11.55 1.02
N GLY A 286 4.26 11.86 1.04
CA GLY A 286 3.37 11.62 -0.08
C GLY A 286 2.73 10.23 -0.09
N PHE A 287 2.54 9.62 1.09
CA PHE A 287 1.90 8.31 1.28
C PHE A 287 0.65 8.37 2.16
N TYR A 288 0.05 9.56 2.29
CA TYR A 288 -1.14 9.76 3.10
C TYR A 288 -2.42 9.22 2.41
N PRO A 289 -3.49 8.93 3.18
CA PRO A 289 -4.77 8.57 2.58
C PRO A 289 -5.36 9.80 1.86
N TYR A 290 -5.80 9.63 0.61
CA TYR A 290 -6.06 10.76 -0.29
C TYR A 290 -7.50 10.90 -0.80
N ASN A 291 -8.43 10.04 -0.40
CA ASN A 291 -9.84 10.32 -0.64
C ASN A 291 -10.36 11.43 0.31
N LYS A 292 -11.46 12.10 -0.07
CA LYS A 292 -11.97 13.28 0.64
C LYS A 292 -12.48 13.02 2.07
N LYS A 293 -12.72 11.76 2.41
CA LYS A 293 -13.30 11.33 3.69
C LYS A 293 -12.25 10.78 4.68
N SER A 294 -10.97 10.81 4.29
CA SER A 294 -9.86 10.30 5.09
C SER A 294 -9.03 11.42 5.71
N SER A 295 -8.28 11.10 6.75
CA SER A 295 -7.45 12.03 7.50
C SER A 295 -6.20 11.35 8.02
N SER A 296 -5.27 12.14 8.52
CA SER A 296 -4.09 11.68 9.26
C SER A 296 -3.99 12.40 10.60
N ILE A 297 -3.30 11.76 11.56
CA ILE A 297 -3.01 12.31 12.88
C ILE A 297 -1.59 12.00 13.29
N SER A 298 -0.92 12.95 13.91
CA SER A 298 0.45 12.82 14.39
C SER A 298 0.76 13.78 15.52
N PHE A 299 1.83 13.51 16.26
CA PHE A 299 2.45 14.48 17.17
C PHE A 299 3.70 15.03 16.50
N ASP A 300 3.70 16.32 16.13
CA ASP A 300 4.70 16.92 15.23
C ASP A 300 5.70 17.84 15.94
N ASP A 301 5.44 18.26 17.19
CA ASP A 301 6.34 19.14 17.95
C ASP A 301 7.57 18.38 18.48
N LEU A 302 8.39 17.87 17.54
CA LEU A 302 9.61 17.11 17.85
C LEU A 302 10.73 17.43 16.85
N LYS A 303 11.88 17.85 17.36
CA LYS A 303 13.06 18.13 16.52
C LYS A 303 13.62 16.89 15.79
N CYS A 304 13.35 15.68 16.28
CA CYS A 304 13.82 14.42 15.70
C CYS A 304 12.86 13.83 14.65
N LYS A 305 11.70 14.44 14.39
CA LYS A 305 10.73 13.99 13.39
C LYS A 305 10.85 14.82 12.11
N PRO A 306 10.86 14.18 10.92
CA PRO A 306 10.78 12.75 10.67
C PRO A 306 12.12 12.02 10.86
N CYS A 307 12.05 10.72 11.25
CA CYS A 307 13.21 9.84 11.38
C CYS A 307 13.64 9.18 10.05
N GLY A 308 13.39 9.81 8.92
CA GLY A 308 13.60 9.29 7.58
C GLY A 308 12.32 8.69 6.97
N ILE A 309 12.39 8.33 5.70
CA ILE A 309 11.22 7.94 4.89
C ILE A 309 10.61 6.60 5.32
N HIS A 310 11.42 5.69 5.86
CA HIS A 310 10.97 4.34 6.22
C HIS A 310 10.75 4.14 7.73
N GLY A 311 11.32 5.00 8.58
CA GLY A 311 11.41 4.73 10.02
C GLY A 311 12.57 3.78 10.37
N HIS A 312 12.58 3.23 11.60
CA HIS A 312 13.65 2.40 12.14
C HIS A 312 13.09 1.24 12.97
N ASP A 313 13.92 0.21 13.25
CA ASP A 313 13.59 -0.85 14.20
C ASP A 313 13.65 -0.36 15.64
N VAL A 314 14.53 0.60 15.93
CA VAL A 314 14.71 1.19 17.27
C VAL A 314 14.72 2.71 17.13
N CYS A 315 14.05 3.40 18.06
CA CYS A 315 14.04 4.87 18.08
C CYS A 315 15.47 5.41 18.31
N PRO A 316 16.02 6.22 17.39
CA PRO A 316 17.41 6.72 17.49
C PRO A 316 17.66 7.56 18.74
N VAL A 317 16.64 8.29 19.22
CA VAL A 317 16.72 9.12 20.45
C VAL A 317 16.16 8.42 21.69
N LYS A 318 15.70 7.17 21.58
CA LYS A 318 15.21 6.30 22.64
C LYS A 318 13.96 6.76 23.41
N SER A 319 13.39 7.94 23.11
CA SER A 319 12.21 8.45 23.82
C SER A 319 10.89 7.94 23.21
N PHE A 320 10.85 7.72 21.90
CA PHE A 320 9.67 7.38 21.13
C PHE A 320 8.49 8.36 21.33
N ASP A 321 8.81 9.61 21.66
CA ASP A 321 7.83 10.68 21.96
C ASP A 321 6.81 10.90 20.84
N CYS A 322 7.20 10.68 19.58
CA CYS A 322 6.32 10.82 18.42
C CYS A 322 5.10 9.86 18.44
N ALA A 323 5.20 8.76 19.19
CA ALA A 323 4.09 7.85 19.44
C ALA A 323 3.51 8.05 20.84
N MET A 324 4.37 8.20 21.87
CA MET A 324 3.94 8.24 23.26
C MET A 324 3.19 9.53 23.62
N LYS A 325 3.48 10.65 22.97
CA LYS A 325 2.80 11.93 23.21
C LYS A 325 1.52 12.13 22.39
N LEU A 326 1.26 11.30 21.40
CA LEU A 326 -0.04 11.23 20.75
C LEU A 326 -0.96 10.35 21.60
N LEU A 327 -1.72 10.97 22.50
CA LEU A 327 -2.54 10.23 23.45
C LEU A 327 -3.77 9.59 22.78
N PRO A 328 -4.27 8.43 23.30
CA PRO A 328 -5.44 7.74 22.75
C PRO A 328 -6.68 8.63 22.62
N ASP A 329 -6.93 9.53 23.57
CA ASP A 329 -8.09 10.41 23.55
C ASP A 329 -8.11 11.34 22.32
N GLN A 330 -6.94 11.78 21.84
CA GLN A 330 -6.82 12.59 20.62
C GLN A 330 -7.20 11.78 19.38
N VAL A 331 -6.79 10.49 19.33
CA VAL A 331 -7.14 9.57 18.23
C VAL A 331 -8.62 9.21 18.28
N ILE A 332 -9.17 8.95 19.47
CA ILE A 332 -10.59 8.67 19.69
C ILE A 332 -11.45 9.84 19.21
N LEU A 333 -11.12 11.05 19.64
CA LEU A 333 -11.84 12.26 19.23
C LEU A 333 -11.88 12.41 17.70
N LYS A 334 -10.72 12.21 17.04
CA LYS A 334 -10.63 12.28 15.58
C LYS A 334 -11.41 11.17 14.87
N LEU A 335 -11.40 9.96 15.41
CA LEU A 335 -12.21 8.84 14.88
C LEU A 335 -13.71 9.12 15.01
N GLU A 336 -14.14 9.67 16.14
CA GLU A 336 -15.56 10.04 16.36
C GLU A 336 -16.01 11.13 15.41
N GLU A 337 -15.21 12.21 15.27
CA GLU A 337 -15.44 13.25 14.27
C GLU A 337 -15.68 12.62 12.89
N MET A 338 -14.74 11.77 12.44
CA MET A 338 -14.83 11.13 11.13
C MET A 338 -15.98 10.12 11.00
N LEU A 339 -16.45 9.51 12.08
CA LEU A 339 -17.55 8.53 12.05
C LEU A 339 -18.92 9.21 11.89
N TYR A 340 -19.08 10.43 12.44
CA TYR A 340 -20.37 11.13 12.49
C TYR A 340 -20.52 12.21 11.41
N ASP A 341 -19.41 12.58 10.71
CA ASP A 341 -19.46 13.39 9.49
C ASP A 341 -19.95 12.57 8.27
#